data_35e979074ad34049f098f52ecd6103fe
#
_entry.id   35e979074ad34049f098f52ecd6103fe
#
_cell.length_a   1.000
_cell.length_b   1.000
_cell.length_c   1.000
_cell.angle_alpha   90.00
_cell.angle_beta   90.00
_cell.angle_gamma   90.00
#
_symmetry.space_group_name_H-M   'P 1'
#
loop_
_entity.id
_entity.type
_entity.pdbx_description
1 polymer ?
#
loop_
_entity_poly.entity_id
_entity_poly.type
_entity_poly.pdbx_seq_one_letter_code
_entity_poly.pdbx_strand_id
1 'polypeptide(L)' 'MPSKKLKVTLTKSPIGLNPNHVRTLHALGLRKIRASVRHDDTPAIRGMLARVVYAVRVEEAREA' A
#
# COMPACT_ATOMS: atom_id res chain seq x y z
N MET A 1 -13.57 17.87 6.84
CA MET A 1 -13.36 16.47 7.20
C MET A 1 -11.89 16.14 7.18
N PRO A 2 -11.36 15.75 8.30
CA PRO A 2 -9.95 15.36 8.30
C PRO A 2 -9.83 14.06 7.52
N SER A 3 -9.25 14.16 6.36
CA SER A 3 -8.91 12.97 5.61
C SER A 3 -7.59 12.45 6.14
N LYS A 4 -7.65 11.33 6.81
CA LYS A 4 -6.43 10.59 7.13
C LYS A 4 -5.93 9.94 5.86
N LYS A 5 -4.72 10.24 5.51
CA LYS A 5 -4.04 9.59 4.39
C LYS A 5 -3.08 8.54 4.93
N LEU A 6 -2.94 7.48 4.20
CA LEU A 6 -1.96 6.45 4.50
C LEU A 6 -0.85 6.51 3.47
N LYS A 7 0.38 6.56 3.96
CA LYS A 7 1.55 6.43 3.11
C LYS A 7 1.98 4.98 3.10
N VAL A 8 1.96 4.37 1.93
CA VAL A 8 2.30 2.96 1.75
C VAL A 8 3.59 2.89 0.96
N THR A 9 4.58 2.24 1.52
CA THR A 9 5.88 2.05 0.87
C THR A 9 6.11 0.56 0.64
N LEU A 10 6.48 0.21 -0.57
CA LEU A 10 6.81 -1.18 -0.90
C LEU A 10 8.20 -1.50 -0.39
N THR A 11 8.30 -2.41 0.56
CA THR A 11 9.57 -2.77 1.20
C THR A 11 10.20 -4.04 0.61
N LYS A 12 9.40 -4.86 -0.07
CA LYS A 12 9.88 -6.07 -0.73
C LYS A 12 9.66 -5.98 -2.22
N SER A 13 10.56 -6.61 -2.97
CA SER A 13 10.38 -6.70 -4.42
C SER A 13 9.10 -7.46 -4.74
N PRO A 14 8.30 -7.00 -5.72
CA PRO A 14 7.13 -7.75 -6.16
C PRO A 14 7.49 -9.03 -6.92
N ILE A 15 8.74 -9.19 -7.31
CA ILE A 15 9.21 -10.39 -7.99
C ILE A 15 9.23 -11.55 -6.99
N GLY A 16 8.60 -12.66 -7.36
CA GLY A 16 8.54 -13.84 -6.50
C GLY A 16 7.39 -13.86 -5.51
N LEU A 17 6.58 -12.81 -5.46
CA LEU A 17 5.38 -12.80 -4.64
C LEU A 17 4.22 -13.52 -5.34
N ASN A 18 3.23 -13.89 -4.55
CA ASN A 18 2.01 -14.48 -5.08
C ASN A 18 1.40 -13.55 -6.14
N PRO A 19 1.00 -14.05 -7.33
CA PRO A 19 0.44 -13.20 -8.38
C PRO A 19 -0.75 -12.36 -7.92
N ASN A 20 -1.58 -12.87 -7.04
CA ASN A 20 -2.70 -12.10 -6.50
C ASN A 20 -2.23 -10.92 -5.67
N HIS A 21 -1.15 -11.10 -4.91
CA HIS A 21 -0.56 -10.02 -4.13
C HIS A 21 0.09 -8.98 -5.03
N VAL A 22 0.73 -9.41 -6.11
CA VAL A 22 1.31 -8.50 -7.09
C VAL A 22 0.22 -7.63 -7.72
N ARG A 23 -0.91 -8.23 -8.06
CA ARG A 23 -2.05 -7.47 -8.60
C ARG A 23 -2.57 -6.44 -7.60
N THR A 24 -2.64 -6.82 -6.33
CA THR A 24 -3.06 -5.90 -5.27
C THR A 24 -2.07 -4.73 -5.16
N LEU A 25 -0.78 -5.02 -5.20
CA LEU A 25 0.25 -3.97 -5.17
C LEU A 25 0.12 -3.03 -6.37
N HIS A 26 -0.09 -3.58 -7.56
CA HIS A 26 -0.27 -2.75 -8.77
C HIS A 26 -1.53 -1.89 -8.67
N ALA A 27 -2.60 -2.43 -8.10
CA ALA A 27 -3.83 -1.67 -7.90
C ALA A 27 -3.61 -0.52 -6.91
N LEU A 28 -2.69 -0.69 -5.96
CA LEU A 28 -2.30 0.37 -5.04
C LEU A 28 -1.31 1.36 -5.65
N GLY A 29 -0.76 1.05 -6.81
CA GLY A 29 0.23 1.90 -7.47
C GLY A 29 1.67 1.57 -7.13
N LEU A 30 1.92 0.47 -6.45
CA LEU A 30 3.25 0.05 -6.03
C LEU A 30 3.81 -0.96 -7.02
N ARG A 31 4.71 -0.52 -7.88
CA ARG A 31 5.29 -1.38 -8.91
C ARG A 31 6.76 -1.68 -8.70
N LYS A 32 7.44 -0.84 -7.93
CA LYS A 32 8.87 -0.98 -7.69
C LYS A 32 9.15 -0.99 -6.20
N ILE A 33 10.19 -1.69 -5.81
CA ILE A 33 10.65 -1.67 -4.43
C ILE A 33 10.97 -0.23 -4.01
N ARG A 34 10.62 0.11 -2.79
CA ARG A 34 10.77 1.45 -2.20
C ARG A 34 9.86 2.52 -2.82
N ALA A 35 9.00 2.15 -3.75
CA ALA A 35 7.98 3.07 -4.23
C ALA A 35 7.00 3.36 -3.09
N SER A 36 6.57 4.60 -2.97
CA SER A 36 5.58 4.97 -1.98
C SER A 36 4.43 5.70 -2.64
N VAL A 37 3.24 5.48 -2.12
CA VAL A 37 2.02 6.12 -2.60
C VAL A 37 1.18 6.53 -1.40
N ARG A 38 0.31 7.50 -1.61
CA ARG A 38 -0.65 7.93 -0.60
C ARG A 38 -2.04 7.49 -1.02
N HIS A 39 -2.76 6.95 -0.07
CA HIS A 39 -4.14 6.53 -0.27
C HIS A 39 -4.99 7.03 0.88
N ASP A 40 -6.28 7.22 0.60
CA ASP A 40 -7.23 7.54 1.64
C ASP A 40 -7.40 6.36 2.58
N ASP A 41 -7.58 6.64 3.86
CA ASP A 41 -7.84 5.61 4.85
C ASP A 41 -9.30 5.18 4.74
N THR A 42 -9.57 4.24 3.86
CA THR A 42 -10.89 3.68 3.64
C THR A 42 -10.88 2.17 3.90
N PRO A 43 -12.03 1.57 4.22
CA PRO A 43 -12.10 0.12 4.40
C PRO A 43 -11.60 -0.66 3.18
N ALA A 44 -11.86 -0.17 1.97
CA ALA A 44 -11.40 -0.83 0.75
C ALA A 44 -9.87 -0.86 0.69
N ILE A 45 -9.23 0.28 0.94
CA ILE A 45 -7.76 0.37 0.94
C ILE A 45 -7.18 -0.46 2.08
N ARG A 46 -7.78 -0.41 3.26
CA ARG A 46 -7.33 -1.21 4.39
C ARG A 46 -7.39 -2.71 4.09
N GLY A 47 -8.44 -3.16 3.43
CA GLY A 47 -8.57 -4.55 3.02
C GLY A 47 -7.49 -4.99 2.04
N MET A 48 -7.14 -4.13 1.09
CA MET A 48 -6.07 -4.40 0.14
C MET A 48 -4.71 -4.45 0.85
N LEU A 49 -4.46 -3.51 1.76
CA LEU A 49 -3.22 -3.47 2.52
C LEU A 49 -3.04 -4.69 3.42
N ALA A 50 -4.12 -5.16 4.01
CA ALA A 50 -4.06 -6.34 4.87
C ALA A 50 -3.56 -7.58 4.13
N ARG A 51 -3.81 -7.68 2.84
CA ARG A 51 -3.34 -8.80 2.03
C ARG A 51 -1.84 -8.75 1.76
N VAL A 52 -1.26 -7.58 1.73
CA VAL A 52 0.14 -7.39 1.36
C VAL A 52 0.94 -6.72 2.47
N VAL A 53 0.44 -6.73 3.69
CA VAL A 53 1.06 -6.06 4.83
C VAL A 53 2.50 -6.54 5.07
N TYR A 54 2.79 -7.78 4.75
CA TYR A 54 4.14 -8.33 4.91
C TYR A 54 5.15 -7.75 3.91
N ALA A 55 4.66 -7.16 2.84
CA ALA A 55 5.51 -6.63 1.75
C ALA A 55 5.56 -5.10 1.71
N VAL A 56 4.75 -4.44 2.53
CA VAL A 56 4.65 -2.98 2.53
C VAL A 56 4.78 -2.45 3.94
N ARG A 57 5.12 -1.16 4.01
CA ARG A 57 5.10 -0.42 5.26
C ARG A 57 4.02 0.65 5.15
N VAL A 58 3.11 0.66 6.10
CA VAL A 58 2.02 1.62 6.14
C VAL A 58 2.29 2.63 7.25
N GLU A 59 2.26 3.89 6.90
CA GLU A 59 2.41 4.98 7.84
C GLU A 59 1.22 5.93 7.72
N GLU A 60 0.76 6.45 8.83
CA GLU A 60 -0.25 7.49 8.80
C GLU A 60 0.40 8.80 8.38
N ALA A 61 -0.10 9.38 7.30
CA ALA A 61 0.30 10.70 6.85
C ALA A 61 -0.84 11.65 7.15
N ARG A 62 -0.64 12.55 8.08
CA ARG A 62 -1.60 13.62 8.34
C ARG A 62 -1.29 14.76 7.40
N GLU A 63 -2.29 15.16 6.66
CA GLU A 63 -2.21 16.41 5.94
C GLU A 63 -2.85 17.49 6.81
N ALA A 64 -2.04 18.47 7.11
CA ALA A 64 -2.50 19.62 7.87
C ALA A 64 -3.43 20.48 7.02
#